data_1369cd12f4a9f340d1dadbcb4214cea4
#
_entry.id   1369cd12f4a9f340d1dadbcb4214cea4
#
_cell.length_a   1.000
_cell.length_b   1.000
_cell.length_c   1.000
_cell.angle_alpha   90.00
_cell.angle_beta   90.00
_cell.angle_gamma   90.00
#
_symmetry.space_group_name_H-M   'P 1'
#
loop_
_entity.id
_entity.type
_entity.pdbx_description
1 polymer ?
#
loop_
_entity_poly.entity_id
_entity_poly.type
_entity_poly.pdbx_seq_one_letter_code
_entity_poly.pdbx_strand_id
1 'polypeptide(L)'
;MMSTLTNFDIQRYVDQTNLPNFRGVFMRDTLPRQSRQHECGIVNLNTSQQPGSHWVCYFKDKSDRRIYFDSFGQITPIEIQKYLKSKHEFDKNVCVIQRNTDIVQSINSNTCGHLCLTVLEALTKGLSFQQTINILRSRRDGHS
;
A
#
# COMPACT_ATOMS: atom_id res chain seq x y z
N MET A 1 -22.54 1.59 6.09
CA MET A 1 -21.36 2.44 5.90
C MET A 1 -20.18 1.87 6.66
N MET A 2 -19.05 1.74 6.00
CA MET A 2 -17.85 1.26 6.67
C MET A 2 -17.20 2.38 7.47
N SER A 3 -16.78 2.07 8.68
CA SER A 3 -16.00 3.01 9.47
C SER A 3 -14.55 3.00 9.01
N THR A 4 -13.86 4.08 9.33
CA THR A 4 -12.43 4.18 9.04
C THR A 4 -11.68 3.16 9.89
N LEU A 5 -10.78 2.41 9.27
CA LEU A 5 -9.96 1.45 9.99
C LEU A 5 -8.88 2.15 10.79
N THR A 6 -8.63 1.65 11.98
CA THR A 6 -7.48 2.07 12.77
C THR A 6 -6.29 1.17 12.47
N ASN A 7 -5.10 1.56 12.94
CA ASN A 7 -3.92 0.71 12.80
C ASN A 7 -4.11 -0.63 13.51
N PHE A 8 -4.87 -0.65 14.60
CA PHE A 8 -5.16 -1.91 15.32
C PHE A 8 -6.08 -2.81 14.51
N ASP A 9 -7.08 -2.23 13.85
CA ASP A 9 -7.99 -2.99 12.98
C ASP A 9 -7.23 -3.64 11.83
N ILE A 10 -6.34 -2.89 11.20
CA ILE A 10 -5.54 -3.39 10.08
C ILE A 10 -4.63 -4.52 10.54
N GLN A 11 -3.94 -4.33 11.66
CA GLN A 11 -3.04 -5.35 12.18
C GLN A 11 -3.79 -6.62 12.53
N ARG A 12 -4.97 -6.48 13.14
CA ARG A 12 -5.81 -7.64 13.48
C ARG A 12 -6.21 -8.41 12.23
N TYR A 13 -6.61 -7.71 11.18
CA TYR A 13 -6.98 -8.34 9.92
C TYR A 13 -5.80 -9.11 9.32
N VAL A 14 -4.63 -8.49 9.30
CA VAL A 14 -3.42 -9.11 8.77
C VAL A 14 -3.07 -10.37 9.58
N ASP A 15 -3.17 -10.29 10.89
CA ASP A 15 -2.88 -11.44 11.76
C ASP A 15 -3.85 -12.58 11.49
N GLN A 16 -5.12 -12.28 11.27
CA GLN A 16 -6.14 -13.30 11.01
C GLN A 16 -5.98 -13.94 9.63
N THR A 17 -5.52 -13.20 8.65
CA THR A 17 -5.39 -13.70 7.27
C THR A 17 -3.99 -14.21 6.95
N ASN A 18 -3.04 -14.05 7.86
CA ASN A 18 -1.65 -14.47 7.67
C ASN A 18 -1.05 -13.92 6.38
N LEU A 19 -1.20 -12.63 6.15
CA LEU A 19 -0.69 -11.99 4.95
C LEU A 19 0.84 -12.12 4.89
N PRO A 20 1.40 -12.78 3.85
CA PRO A 20 2.83 -13.05 3.81
C PRO A 20 3.67 -11.77 3.71
N ASN A 21 4.80 -11.77 4.40
CA ASN A 21 5.81 -10.70 4.31
C ASN A 21 5.31 -9.33 4.72
N PHE A 22 4.25 -9.27 5.52
CA PHE A 22 3.73 -8.01 6.01
C PHE A 22 4.66 -7.46 7.08
N ARG A 23 5.26 -6.30 6.80
CA ARG A 23 6.23 -5.67 7.70
C ARG A 23 5.54 -4.98 8.87
N GLY A 24 4.46 -4.30 8.63
CA GLY A 24 3.75 -3.59 9.67
C GLY A 24 2.87 -2.47 9.15
N VAL A 25 2.29 -1.76 10.11
CA VAL A 25 1.45 -0.59 9.86
C VAL A 25 2.22 0.62 10.39
N PHE A 26 2.43 1.60 9.54
CA PHE A 26 3.30 2.74 9.86
C PHE A 26 2.61 4.06 9.61
N MET A 27 3.08 5.11 10.26
CA MET A 27 2.85 6.47 9.84
C MET A 27 3.94 6.84 8.83
N ARG A 28 3.72 7.92 8.07
CA ARG A 28 4.67 8.33 7.03
C ARG A 28 6.07 8.57 7.58
N ASP A 29 6.17 9.03 8.82
CA ASP A 29 7.45 9.34 9.46
C ASP A 29 7.97 8.24 10.39
N THR A 30 7.32 7.09 10.43
CA THR A 30 7.74 5.98 11.30
C THR A 30 8.10 4.71 10.55
N LEU A 31 8.38 4.82 9.26
CA LEU A 31 8.83 3.68 8.48
C LEU A 31 10.14 3.13 9.07
N PRO A 32 10.38 1.82 8.94
CA PRO A 32 11.64 1.26 9.39
C PRO A 32 12.81 1.91 8.67
N ARG A 33 13.98 1.76 9.23
CA ARG A 33 15.17 2.41 8.70
C ARG A 33 15.53 1.90 7.32
N GLN A 34 15.27 0.63 7.06
CA GLN A 34 15.69 -0.01 5.83
C GLN A 34 14.67 -1.06 5.42
N SER A 35 14.32 -1.08 4.14
CA SER A 35 13.36 -2.07 3.64
C SER A 35 14.04 -3.43 3.45
N ARG A 36 13.24 -4.48 3.57
CA ARG A 36 13.67 -5.84 3.25
C ARG A 36 13.52 -6.08 1.76
N GLN A 37 14.16 -7.13 1.26
CA GLN A 37 14.06 -7.47 -0.14
C GLN A 37 12.64 -7.87 -0.55
N HIS A 38 11.91 -8.49 0.37
CA HIS A 38 10.52 -8.90 0.11
C HIS A 38 9.68 -8.46 1.31
N GLU A 39 8.83 -7.48 1.10
CA GLU A 39 7.93 -7.03 2.16
C GLU A 39 6.77 -6.24 1.57
N CYS A 40 5.71 -6.13 2.36
CA CYS A 40 4.63 -5.20 2.08
C CYS A 40 4.22 -4.54 3.39
N GLY A 41 3.50 -3.45 3.29
CA GLY A 41 3.05 -2.73 4.47
C GLY A 41 1.97 -1.72 4.14
N ILE A 42 1.38 -1.19 5.19
CA ILE A 42 0.34 -0.17 5.08
C ILE A 42 0.80 1.06 5.83
N VAL A 43 0.62 2.22 5.22
CA VAL A 43 1.15 3.47 5.74
C VAL A 43 0.03 4.50 5.80
N ASN A 44 -0.06 5.20 6.92
CA ASN A 44 -0.92 6.37 6.99
C ASN A 44 -0.14 7.58 6.50
N LEU A 45 -0.75 8.37 5.62
CA LEU A 45 -0.06 9.52 5.03
C LEU A 45 0.16 10.68 6.01
N ASN A 46 -0.54 10.68 7.14
CA ASN A 46 -0.25 11.67 8.17
C ASN A 46 1.01 11.25 8.91
N THR A 47 1.69 12.24 9.47
CA THR A 47 2.82 11.95 10.36
C THR A 47 2.31 11.52 11.72
N SER A 48 3.20 11.05 12.59
CA SER A 48 2.84 10.64 13.95
C SER A 48 2.28 11.78 14.79
N GLN A 49 2.48 13.04 14.37
CA GLN A 49 1.98 14.23 15.06
C GLN A 49 0.60 14.66 14.59
N GLN A 50 0.01 13.98 13.62
CA GLN A 50 -1.27 14.34 13.03
C GLN A 50 -2.26 13.21 13.18
N PRO A 51 -3.58 13.49 13.18
CA PRO A 51 -4.57 12.42 13.17
C PRO A 51 -4.47 11.60 11.89
N GLY A 52 -4.48 10.29 12.00
CA GLY A 52 -4.44 9.42 10.83
C GLY A 52 -5.72 9.57 10.03
N SER A 53 -5.60 9.83 8.72
CA SER A 53 -6.76 10.09 7.88
C SER A 53 -6.77 9.33 6.57
N HIS A 54 -5.64 8.91 6.04
CA HIS A 54 -5.60 8.26 4.74
C HIS A 54 -4.56 7.16 4.70
N TRP A 55 -5.00 5.96 4.30
CA TRP A 55 -4.15 4.79 4.23
C TRP A 55 -3.72 4.52 2.79
N VAL A 56 -2.44 4.21 2.63
CA VAL A 56 -1.86 3.75 1.37
C VAL A 56 -1.09 2.46 1.66
N CYS A 57 -0.65 1.77 0.63
CA CYS A 57 0.15 0.57 0.85
C CYS A 57 1.27 0.46 -0.18
N TYR A 58 2.23 -0.37 0.15
CA TYR A 58 3.36 -0.66 -0.73
C TYR A 58 3.62 -2.16 -0.76
N PHE A 59 4.27 -2.58 -1.83
CA PHE A 59 4.63 -3.98 -2.02
C PHE A 59 5.99 -4.03 -2.70
N LYS A 60 6.85 -4.91 -2.23
CA LYS A 60 8.18 -5.08 -2.77
C LYS A 60 8.52 -6.57 -2.77
N ASP A 61 8.99 -7.09 -3.88
CA ASP A 61 9.34 -8.51 -3.95
C ASP A 61 10.76 -8.74 -4.46
N LYS A 62 11.17 -10.01 -4.47
CA LYS A 62 12.53 -10.40 -4.84
C LYS A 62 12.87 -10.11 -6.29
N SER A 63 11.87 -9.90 -7.13
CA SER A 63 12.08 -9.59 -8.55
C SER A 63 12.23 -8.10 -8.79
N ASP A 64 12.49 -7.34 -7.75
CA ASP A 64 12.60 -5.88 -7.81
C ASP A 64 11.31 -5.18 -8.21
N ARG A 65 10.19 -5.86 -8.09
CA ARG A 65 8.90 -5.24 -8.30
C ARG A 65 8.58 -4.38 -7.08
N ARG A 66 8.38 -3.09 -7.31
CA ARG A 66 8.05 -2.14 -6.26
C ARG A 66 6.77 -1.43 -6.64
N ILE A 67 5.79 -1.51 -5.77
CA ILE A 67 4.44 -1.01 -6.04
C ILE A 67 4.00 -0.10 -4.91
N TYR A 68 3.39 1.01 -5.28
CA TYR A 68 2.74 1.93 -4.36
C TYR A 68 1.28 2.10 -4.77
N PHE A 69 0.38 1.94 -3.83
CA PHE A 69 -1.05 2.10 -4.09
C PHE A 69 -1.65 3.18 -3.20
N ASP A 70 -2.31 4.15 -3.84
CA ASP A 70 -3.12 5.18 -3.18
C ASP A 70 -4.47 5.20 -3.88
N SER A 71 -5.55 4.94 -3.15
CA SER A 71 -6.88 4.88 -3.73
C SER A 71 -7.32 6.18 -4.42
N PHE A 72 -6.66 7.30 -4.13
CA PHE A 72 -6.90 8.56 -4.84
C PHE A 72 -5.90 8.84 -5.95
N GLY A 73 -4.99 7.92 -6.23
CA GLY A 73 -4.06 8.05 -7.34
C GLY A 73 -3.02 9.16 -7.20
N GLN A 74 -2.75 9.61 -5.99
CA GLN A 74 -1.79 10.69 -5.74
C GLN A 74 -0.36 10.20 -5.86
N ILE A 75 0.55 11.14 -6.02
CA ILE A 75 1.97 10.83 -6.19
C ILE A 75 2.55 10.18 -4.92
N THR A 76 3.52 9.30 -5.12
CA THR A 76 4.16 8.61 -4.01
C THR A 76 4.94 9.61 -3.15
N PRO A 77 4.69 9.67 -1.83
CA PRO A 77 5.44 10.55 -0.95
C PRO A 77 6.92 10.22 -0.95
N ILE A 78 7.74 11.25 -0.73
CA ILE A 78 9.19 11.09 -0.81
C ILE A 78 9.70 10.08 0.22
N GLU A 79 9.10 10.03 1.39
CA GLU A 79 9.51 9.08 2.44
C GLU A 79 9.36 7.64 1.97
N ILE A 80 8.24 7.35 1.29
CA ILE A 80 7.98 6.00 0.77
C ILE A 80 8.86 5.71 -0.43
N GLN A 81 9.08 6.71 -1.30
CA GLN A 81 10.01 6.54 -2.43
C GLN A 81 11.39 6.13 -1.94
N LYS A 82 11.91 6.84 -0.95
CA LYS A 82 13.23 6.55 -0.40
C LYS A 82 13.26 5.17 0.26
N TYR A 83 12.21 4.83 0.97
CA TYR A 83 12.13 3.54 1.64
C TYR A 83 12.16 2.38 0.63
N LEU A 84 11.38 2.48 -0.43
CA LEU A 84 11.32 1.43 -1.43
C LEU A 84 12.60 1.31 -2.24
N LYS A 85 13.31 2.42 -2.42
CA LYS A 85 14.56 2.43 -3.19
C LYS A 85 15.78 2.10 -2.34
N SER A 86 15.65 2.24 -1.04
CA SER A 86 16.79 1.98 -0.19
C SER A 86 17.15 0.54 -0.27
N LYS A 87 18.23 0.22 -0.57
CA LYS A 87 18.48 -0.84 -0.40
C LYS A 87 19.48 -1.52 -0.81
N HIS A 88 19.52 -2.03 -1.61
CA HIS A 88 20.60 -2.82 -2.02
C HIS A 88 21.61 -1.91 -2.62
N GLU A 89 22.72 -1.80 -1.99
CA GLU A 89 23.78 -0.91 -2.42
C GLU A 89 24.30 -1.27 -3.81
N PHE A 90 23.99 -2.48 -4.29
CA PHE A 90 24.42 -2.90 -5.62
C PHE A 90 23.42 -2.54 -6.71
N ASP A 91 22.27 -2.02 -6.32
CA ASP A 91 21.25 -1.66 -7.28
C ASP A 91 21.62 -0.33 -7.92
N LYS A 92 22.32 -0.42 -9.02
CA LYS A 92 22.74 0.78 -9.75
C LYS A 92 21.77 1.21 -10.82
N ASN A 93 20.75 0.41 -11.05
CA ASN A 93 19.75 0.72 -12.03
C ASN A 93 18.70 1.63 -11.43
N VAL A 94 18.03 2.36 -12.28
CA VAL A 94 16.93 3.19 -11.83
C VAL A 94 15.85 2.29 -11.29
N CYS A 95 15.45 2.56 -10.06
CA CYS A 95 14.38 1.83 -9.43
C CYS A 95 13.06 2.43 -9.86
N VAL A 96 12.23 1.63 -10.52
CA VAL A 96 10.91 2.07 -10.95
C VAL A 96 9.88 1.60 -9.94
N ILE A 97 9.10 2.55 -9.44
CA ILE A 97 7.98 2.25 -8.56
C ILE A 97 6.71 2.35 -9.41
N GLN A 98 5.98 1.25 -9.53
CA GLN A 98 4.69 1.27 -10.19
C GLN A 98 3.68 1.89 -9.25
N ARG A 99 2.85 2.78 -9.75
CA ARG A 99 1.78 3.37 -8.95
C ARG A 99 0.55 3.56 -9.82
N ASN A 100 -0.61 3.57 -9.17
CA ASN A 100 -1.83 3.90 -9.87
C ASN A 100 -1.96 5.43 -9.96
N THR A 101 -2.58 5.88 -11.04
CA THR A 101 -2.90 7.30 -11.22
C THR A 101 -4.40 7.53 -11.23
N ASP A 102 -5.16 6.45 -11.29
CA ASP A 102 -6.62 6.52 -11.30
C ASP A 102 -7.16 6.56 -9.89
N ILE A 103 -8.25 7.27 -9.72
CA ILE A 103 -9.00 7.27 -8.47
C ILE A 103 -9.86 6.01 -8.46
N VAL A 104 -9.69 5.16 -7.45
CA VAL A 104 -10.46 3.92 -7.33
C VAL A 104 -11.31 3.92 -6.08
N GLN A 105 -11.43 5.07 -5.42
CA GLN A 105 -12.22 5.25 -4.22
C GLN A 105 -13.17 6.44 -4.42
N SER A 106 -14.40 6.31 -3.93
CA SER A 106 -15.33 7.43 -3.92
C SER A 106 -14.81 8.53 -2.98
N ILE A 107 -14.99 9.79 -3.37
CA ILE A 107 -14.50 10.94 -2.61
C ILE A 107 -14.99 10.94 -1.16
N ASN A 108 -16.22 10.50 -0.94
CA ASN A 108 -16.82 10.51 0.39
C ASN A 108 -16.69 9.17 1.12
N SER A 109 -15.80 8.31 0.65
CA SER A 109 -15.68 6.97 1.18
C SER A 109 -14.57 6.88 2.23
N ASN A 110 -14.76 6.03 3.22
CA ASN A 110 -13.74 5.74 4.24
C ASN A 110 -13.09 4.39 4.00
N THR A 111 -12.98 3.97 2.74
CA THR A 111 -12.56 2.61 2.40
C THR A 111 -11.08 2.46 2.06
N CYS A 112 -10.28 3.52 2.19
CA CYS A 112 -8.87 3.44 1.77
C CYS A 112 -8.10 2.30 2.46
N GLY A 113 -8.33 2.10 3.75
CA GLY A 113 -7.67 0.98 4.47
C GLY A 113 -8.11 -0.38 3.95
N HIS A 114 -9.41 -0.54 3.68
CA HIS A 114 -9.94 -1.78 3.13
C HIS A 114 -9.37 -2.07 1.75
N LEU A 115 -9.26 -1.04 0.92
CA LEU A 115 -8.70 -1.18 -0.43
C LEU A 115 -7.23 -1.57 -0.36
N CYS A 116 -6.47 -1.01 0.57
CA CYS A 116 -5.08 -1.41 0.76
C CYS A 116 -4.96 -2.89 1.08
N LEU A 117 -5.80 -3.40 1.98
CA LEU A 117 -5.78 -4.82 2.31
C LEU A 117 -6.12 -5.68 1.11
N THR A 118 -7.11 -5.27 0.32
CA THR A 118 -7.49 -5.98 -0.90
C THR A 118 -6.33 -6.01 -1.89
N VAL A 119 -5.66 -4.89 -2.08
CA VAL A 119 -4.52 -4.81 -3.01
C VAL A 119 -3.40 -5.75 -2.57
N LEU A 120 -3.03 -5.70 -1.29
CA LEU A 120 -1.94 -6.54 -0.80
C LEU A 120 -2.27 -8.02 -0.90
N GLU A 121 -3.52 -8.41 -0.62
CA GLU A 121 -3.93 -9.79 -0.78
C GLU A 121 -3.82 -10.24 -2.24
N ALA A 122 -4.26 -9.41 -3.18
CA ALA A 122 -4.19 -9.74 -4.60
C ALA A 122 -2.74 -9.89 -5.06
N LEU A 123 -1.89 -8.96 -4.67
CA LEU A 123 -0.48 -9.01 -5.07
C LEU A 123 0.24 -10.21 -4.48
N THR A 124 -0.05 -10.56 -3.23
CA THR A 124 0.59 -11.73 -2.61
C THR A 124 0.10 -13.04 -3.22
N LYS A 125 -1.07 -13.05 -3.86
CA LYS A 125 -1.58 -14.22 -4.57
C LYS A 125 -1.04 -14.33 -5.99
N GLY A 126 -0.23 -13.36 -6.43
CA GLY A 126 0.40 -13.41 -7.73
C GLY A 126 -0.24 -12.58 -8.83
N LEU A 127 -1.29 -11.83 -8.52
CA LEU A 127 -1.89 -10.95 -9.52
C LEU A 127 -0.93 -9.82 -9.87
N SER A 128 -0.98 -9.35 -11.11
CA SER A 128 -0.24 -8.15 -11.48
C SER A 128 -0.92 -6.92 -10.87
N PHE A 129 -0.17 -5.83 -10.81
CA PHE A 129 -0.74 -4.59 -10.30
C PHE A 129 -1.89 -4.10 -11.20
N GLN A 130 -1.71 -4.22 -12.52
CA GLN A 130 -2.75 -3.80 -13.45
C GLN A 130 -4.04 -4.62 -13.28
N GLN A 131 -3.92 -5.93 -13.09
CA GLN A 131 -5.09 -6.78 -12.82
C GLN A 131 -5.79 -6.34 -11.54
N THR A 132 -5.02 -6.05 -10.52
CA THR A 132 -5.54 -5.60 -9.23
C THR A 132 -6.30 -4.28 -9.37
N ILE A 133 -5.72 -3.32 -10.07
CA ILE A 133 -6.36 -2.02 -10.29
C ILE A 133 -7.64 -2.17 -11.10
N ASN A 134 -7.65 -3.03 -12.11
CA ASN A 134 -8.84 -3.28 -12.92
C ASN A 134 -10.00 -3.82 -12.07
N ILE A 135 -9.71 -4.71 -11.13
CA ILE A 135 -10.71 -5.22 -10.21
C ILE A 135 -11.31 -4.10 -9.37
N LEU A 136 -10.47 -3.22 -8.84
CA LEU A 136 -10.94 -2.11 -8.00
C LEU A 136 -11.76 -1.11 -8.80
N ARG A 137 -11.36 -0.83 -10.04
CA ARG A 137 -12.10 0.08 -10.91
C ARG A 137 -13.49 -0.48 -11.22
N SER A 138 -13.57 -1.76 -11.48
CA SER A 138 -14.84 -2.42 -11.75
C SER A 138 -15.78 -2.26 -10.55
N ARG A 139 -15.29 -2.45 -9.35
CA ARG A 139 -16.07 -2.28 -8.12
C ARG A 139 -16.49 -0.84 -7.91
N ARG A 140 -15.59 0.11 -8.14
CA ARG A 140 -15.90 1.53 -8.01
C ARG A 140 -17.04 1.93 -8.94
N ASP A 141 -17.05 1.39 -10.14
CA ASP A 141 -18.04 1.73 -11.15
C ASP A 141 -19.37 0.99 -10.94
N GLY A 142 -19.51 0.31 -9.82
CA GLY A 142 -20.76 -0.37 -9.49
C GLY A 142 -20.91 -1.75 -10.10
N HIS A 143 -19.86 -2.27 -10.71
CA HIS A 143 -19.86 -3.62 -11.26
C HIS A 143 -19.29 -4.56 -10.23
N SER A 144 -20.01 -5.54 -9.85
CA SER A 144 -19.55 -6.48 -8.84
C SER A 144 -18.98 -7.74 -9.46
#